data_3450044f350e608644970ade0b3ef8f1
#
_entry.id   3450044f350e608644970ade0b3ef8f1
#
_cell.length_a   1.000
_cell.length_b   1.000
_cell.length_c   1.000
_cell.angle_alpha   90.00
_cell.angle_beta   90.00
_cell.angle_gamma   90.00
#
_symmetry.space_group_name_H-M   'P 1'
#
loop_
_entity.id
_entity.type
_entity.pdbx_description
1 polymer ?
#
loop_
_entity_poly.entity_id
_entity_poly.type
_entity_poly.pdbx_seq_one_letter_code
_entity_poly.pdbx_strand_id
1 'polypeptide(L)'
;MTKKIYDIVPVPKPRMTRADKWKKRPATARYWAFKNEVKLRGINVPEMGTHITFVMPMPASWSKKKRAEHLGEAHQQKPDVDNLTKALLDAIYEDDAHVWDIRTTKIWGEVGRIIIEGMESNE
;
A
#
# COMPACT_ATOMS: atom_id res chain seq x y z
N MET A 1 19.40 3.26 8.70
CA MET A 1 18.05 3.14 8.11
C MET A 1 17.67 1.69 7.95
N THR A 2 16.44 1.37 8.26
CA THR A 2 15.90 0.03 8.03
C THR A 2 15.08 0.02 6.76
N LYS A 3 15.10 -1.10 6.05
CA LYS A 3 14.30 -1.28 4.85
C LYS A 3 13.67 -2.66 4.88
N LYS A 4 12.35 -2.71 4.83
CA LYS A 4 11.61 -3.96 4.80
C LYS A 4 10.76 -4.00 3.53
N ILE A 5 10.80 -5.14 2.86
CA ILE A 5 10.06 -5.37 1.63
C ILE A 5 9.03 -6.47 1.89
N TYR A 6 7.76 -6.15 1.61
CA TYR A 6 6.67 -7.09 1.80
C TYR A 6 6.05 -7.41 0.44
N ASP A 7 5.95 -8.70 0.13
CA ASP A 7 5.30 -9.18 -1.09
C ASP A 7 3.79 -9.21 -0.89
N ILE A 8 3.20 -8.03 -0.91
CA ILE A 8 1.77 -7.84 -0.78
C ILE A 8 1.33 -6.76 -1.77
N VAL A 9 0.29 -7.05 -2.53
CA VAL A 9 -0.23 -6.09 -3.51
C VAL A 9 -0.93 -4.95 -2.76
N PRO A 10 -0.53 -3.69 -3.01
CA PRO A 10 -1.22 -2.56 -2.39
C PRO A 10 -2.67 -2.50 -2.81
N VAL A 11 -3.57 -2.23 -1.88
CA VAL A 11 -5.01 -2.16 -2.11
C VAL A 11 -5.52 -0.83 -1.57
N PRO A 12 -6.30 -0.08 -2.37
CA PRO A 12 -6.85 1.19 -1.89
C PRO A 12 -8.02 0.95 -0.94
N LYS A 13 -8.27 1.92 -0.06
CA LYS A 13 -9.45 1.90 0.77
C LYS A 13 -10.67 2.22 -0.10
N PRO A 14 -11.65 1.31 -0.20
CA PRO A 14 -12.84 1.59 -0.98
C PRO A 14 -13.74 2.60 -0.27
N ARG A 15 -14.57 3.28 -1.05
CA ARG A 15 -15.61 4.15 -0.49
C ARG A 15 -16.69 3.25 0.11
N MET A 16 -16.82 3.30 1.44
CA MET A 16 -17.81 2.51 2.15
C MET A 16 -19.20 3.13 1.98
N THR A 17 -20.20 2.27 1.76
CA THR A 17 -21.61 2.67 1.65
C THR A 17 -22.42 1.81 2.61
N ARG A 18 -23.70 2.16 2.81
CA ARG A 18 -24.61 1.35 3.63
C ARG A 18 -24.75 -0.07 3.09
N ALA A 19 -24.70 -0.22 1.77
CA ALA A 19 -24.78 -1.54 1.13
C ALA A 19 -23.64 -2.47 1.53
N ASP A 20 -22.48 -1.92 1.88
CA ASP A 20 -21.31 -2.70 2.25
C ASP A 20 -21.46 -3.44 3.59
N LYS A 21 -22.45 -3.07 4.40
CA LYS A 21 -22.78 -3.80 5.63
C LYS A 21 -23.48 -5.13 5.31
N TRP A 22 -24.21 -5.17 4.20
CA TRP A 22 -25.09 -6.28 3.86
C TRP A 22 -24.60 -7.07 2.64
N LYS A 23 -23.92 -6.38 1.70
CA LYS A 23 -23.40 -6.98 0.48
C LYS A 23 -21.93 -6.64 0.34
N LYS A 24 -21.07 -7.65 0.37
CA LYS A 24 -19.64 -7.45 0.17
C LYS A 24 -19.36 -7.30 -1.31
N ARG A 25 -19.02 -6.09 -1.74
CA ARG A 25 -18.53 -5.87 -3.10
C ARG A 25 -17.11 -6.43 -3.22
N PRO A 26 -16.66 -6.81 -4.44
CA PRO A 26 -15.28 -7.29 -4.63
C PRO A 26 -14.22 -6.35 -4.07
N ALA A 27 -14.39 -5.04 -4.25
CA ALA A 27 -13.44 -4.05 -3.72
C ALA A 27 -13.37 -4.08 -2.19
N THR A 28 -14.52 -4.23 -1.52
CA THR A 28 -14.58 -4.32 -0.06
C THR A 28 -13.93 -5.61 0.43
N ALA A 29 -14.19 -6.73 -0.25
CA ALA A 29 -13.58 -8.02 0.10
C ALA A 29 -12.06 -7.96 -0.03
N ARG A 30 -11.53 -7.35 -1.10
CA ARG A 30 -10.09 -7.18 -1.28
C ARG A 30 -9.47 -6.33 -0.17
N TYR A 31 -10.16 -5.28 0.25
CA TYR A 31 -9.71 -4.42 1.33
C TYR A 31 -9.60 -5.17 2.65
N TRP A 32 -10.62 -5.95 3.01
CA TRP A 32 -10.58 -6.75 4.24
C TRP A 32 -9.49 -7.82 4.19
N ALA A 33 -9.31 -8.48 3.05
CA ALA A 33 -8.24 -9.45 2.86
C ALA A 33 -6.86 -8.78 3.03
N PHE A 34 -6.70 -7.59 2.48
CA PHE A 34 -5.48 -6.80 2.62
C PHE A 34 -5.21 -6.47 4.10
N LYS A 35 -6.21 -6.02 4.83
CA LYS A 35 -6.07 -5.71 6.26
C LYS A 35 -5.62 -6.93 7.05
N ASN A 36 -6.20 -8.08 6.78
CA ASN A 36 -5.82 -9.32 7.45
C ASN A 36 -4.38 -9.68 7.13
N GLU A 37 -3.97 -9.54 5.89
CA GLU A 37 -2.62 -9.85 5.45
C GLU A 37 -1.59 -8.94 6.10
N VAL A 38 -1.87 -7.65 6.19
CA VAL A 38 -1.00 -6.67 6.85
C VAL A 38 -0.78 -7.06 8.32
N LYS A 39 -1.85 -7.46 9.01
CA LYS A 39 -1.77 -7.90 10.41
C LYS A 39 -0.97 -9.19 10.55
N LEU A 40 -1.21 -10.16 9.68
CA LEU A 40 -0.50 -11.43 9.72
C LEU A 40 1.00 -11.27 9.50
N ARG A 41 1.38 -10.35 8.65
CA ARG A 41 2.80 -10.09 8.36
C ARG A 41 3.46 -9.16 9.37
N GLY A 42 2.69 -8.60 10.30
CA GLY A 42 3.22 -7.68 11.30
C GLY A 42 3.82 -6.42 10.71
N ILE A 43 3.24 -5.92 9.62
CA ILE A 43 3.72 -4.69 8.98
C ILE A 43 3.50 -3.53 9.93
N ASN A 44 4.52 -2.71 10.12
CA ASN A 44 4.46 -1.57 11.00
C ASN A 44 4.94 -0.30 10.30
N VAL A 45 4.28 0.81 10.61
CA VAL A 45 4.67 2.15 10.15
C VAL A 45 4.84 3.02 11.39
N PRO A 46 6.09 3.37 11.73
CA PRO A 46 6.32 4.28 12.86
C PRO A 46 5.65 5.64 12.64
N GLU A 47 5.49 6.38 13.72
CA GLU A 47 4.79 7.67 13.67
C GLU A 47 5.56 8.77 12.94
N MET A 48 6.85 8.58 12.69
CA MET A 48 7.66 9.58 11.99
C MET A 48 8.83 8.96 11.23
N GLY A 49 9.34 9.71 10.25
CA GLY A 49 10.58 9.36 9.56
C GLY A 49 10.50 8.20 8.62
N THR A 50 9.32 7.84 8.16
CA THR A 50 9.10 6.66 7.34
C THR A 50 8.83 7.04 5.87
N HIS A 51 9.44 6.30 4.97
CA HIS A 51 9.13 6.37 3.54
C HIS A 51 8.48 5.05 3.12
N ILE A 52 7.26 5.15 2.63
CA ILE A 52 6.48 4.02 2.13
C ILE A 52 6.46 4.06 0.62
N THR A 53 6.90 3.00 -0.04
CA THR A 53 6.80 2.89 -1.49
C THR A 53 5.79 1.80 -1.83
N PHE A 54 4.75 2.18 -2.55
CA PHE A 54 3.76 1.26 -3.07
C PHE A 54 4.18 0.87 -4.48
N VAL A 55 4.53 -0.40 -4.65
CA VAL A 55 4.89 -0.94 -5.96
C VAL A 55 3.64 -1.56 -6.56
N MET A 56 3.14 -0.95 -7.64
CA MET A 56 1.92 -1.37 -8.30
C MET A 56 2.26 -2.35 -9.42
N PRO A 57 1.59 -3.51 -9.49
CA PRO A 57 1.89 -4.46 -10.55
C PRO A 57 1.42 -3.93 -11.90
N MET A 58 2.27 -4.09 -12.90
CA MET A 58 1.92 -3.71 -14.27
C MET A 58 0.86 -4.66 -14.83
N PRO A 59 -0.08 -4.14 -15.64
CA PRO A 59 -1.09 -5.00 -16.25
C PRO A 59 -0.47 -6.14 -17.07
N ALA A 60 -1.04 -7.32 -16.97
CA ALA A 60 -0.56 -8.48 -17.71
C ALA A 60 -0.67 -8.31 -19.23
N SER A 61 -1.58 -7.44 -19.67
CA SER A 61 -1.78 -7.15 -21.10
C SER A 61 -0.69 -6.30 -21.72
N TRP A 62 0.17 -5.67 -20.91
CA TRP A 62 1.25 -4.84 -21.44
C TRP A 62 2.33 -5.69 -22.12
N SER A 63 2.85 -5.20 -23.25
CA SER A 63 3.96 -5.84 -23.94
C SER A 63 5.24 -5.81 -23.10
N LYS A 64 6.18 -6.65 -23.44
CA LYS A 64 7.50 -6.65 -22.78
C LYS A 64 8.18 -5.28 -22.88
N LYS A 65 8.07 -4.64 -24.04
CA LYS A 65 8.65 -3.32 -24.26
C LYS A 65 8.04 -2.28 -23.32
N LYS A 66 6.71 -2.25 -23.24
CA LYS A 66 6.00 -1.31 -22.38
C LYS A 66 6.32 -1.56 -20.91
N ARG A 67 6.41 -2.82 -20.50
CA ARG A 67 6.78 -3.17 -19.12
C ARG A 67 8.19 -2.70 -18.78
N ALA A 68 9.13 -2.89 -19.71
CA ALA A 68 10.51 -2.45 -19.50
C ALA A 68 10.61 -0.92 -19.39
N GLU A 69 9.82 -0.19 -20.17
CA GLU A 69 9.80 1.28 -20.15
C GLU A 69 9.24 1.84 -18.86
N HIS A 70 8.30 1.13 -18.22
CA HIS A 70 7.62 1.62 -17.02
C HIS A 70 8.18 1.10 -15.71
N LEU A 71 9.03 0.07 -15.76
CA LEU A 71 9.56 -0.54 -14.56
C LEU A 71 10.28 0.50 -13.68
N GLY A 72 9.80 0.67 -12.46
CA GLY A 72 10.36 1.64 -11.52
C GLY A 72 9.94 3.08 -11.76
N GLU A 73 9.18 3.35 -12.81
CA GLU A 73 8.72 4.69 -13.12
C GLU A 73 7.50 5.08 -12.27
N ALA A 74 7.23 6.37 -12.18
CA ALA A 74 6.11 6.89 -11.42
C ALA A 74 4.79 6.29 -11.90
N HIS A 75 3.99 5.79 -10.96
CA HIS A 75 2.65 5.31 -11.24
C HIS A 75 1.68 6.47 -11.10
N GLN A 76 1.17 6.97 -12.21
CA GLN A 76 0.35 8.18 -12.24
C GLN A 76 -1.10 7.89 -12.62
N GLN A 77 -1.60 6.73 -12.23
CA GLN A 77 -2.96 6.28 -12.47
C GLN A 77 -3.64 5.93 -11.14
N LYS A 78 -4.93 5.66 -11.18
CA LYS A 78 -5.65 5.10 -10.03
C LYS A 78 -5.01 3.78 -9.61
N PRO A 79 -5.00 3.42 -8.34
CA PRO A 79 -5.55 4.17 -7.21
C PRO A 79 -4.65 5.31 -6.75
N ASP A 80 -5.23 6.29 -6.06
CA ASP A 80 -4.50 7.43 -5.54
C ASP A 80 -3.58 7.03 -4.37
N VAL A 81 -2.44 7.68 -4.27
CA VAL A 81 -1.45 7.35 -3.23
C VAL A 81 -2.00 7.55 -1.82
N ASP A 82 -2.84 8.54 -1.61
CA ASP A 82 -3.45 8.78 -0.30
C ASP A 82 -4.43 7.68 0.09
N ASN A 83 -5.16 7.11 -0.86
CA ASN A 83 -6.06 5.99 -0.60
C ASN A 83 -5.30 4.72 -0.24
N LEU A 84 -4.15 4.49 -0.86
CA LEU A 84 -3.28 3.37 -0.51
C LEU A 84 -2.70 3.54 0.89
N THR A 85 -2.27 4.75 1.20
CA THR A 85 -1.73 5.10 2.52
C THR A 85 -2.78 4.89 3.60
N LYS A 86 -4.00 5.37 3.34
CA LYS A 86 -5.08 5.23 4.30
C LYS A 86 -5.43 3.76 4.56
N ALA A 87 -5.47 2.95 3.51
CA ALA A 87 -5.73 1.51 3.66
C ALA A 87 -4.66 0.84 4.51
N LEU A 88 -3.40 1.18 4.30
CA LEU A 88 -2.30 0.60 5.06
C LEU A 88 -2.35 1.02 6.54
N LEU A 89 -2.52 2.30 6.81
CA LEU A 89 -2.58 2.80 8.18
C LEU A 89 -3.81 2.28 8.93
N ASP A 90 -4.96 2.20 8.26
CA ASP A 90 -6.17 1.63 8.85
C ASP A 90 -6.00 0.13 9.17
N ALA A 91 -5.15 -0.57 8.43
CA ALA A 91 -4.86 -1.97 8.71
C ALA A 91 -3.98 -2.15 9.94
N ILE A 92 -3.15 -1.16 10.24
CA ILE A 92 -2.18 -1.22 11.34
C ILE A 92 -2.77 -0.65 12.62
N TYR A 93 -3.46 0.48 12.53
CA TYR A 93 -3.94 1.24 13.68
C TYR A 93 -5.45 1.45 13.66
N GLU A 94 -6.08 1.42 14.82
CA GLU A 94 -7.46 1.85 14.96
C GLU A 94 -7.56 3.37 14.78
N ASP A 95 -6.58 4.09 15.32
CA ASP A 95 -6.47 5.54 15.20
C ASP A 95 -5.05 5.89 14.78
N ASP A 96 -4.90 6.40 13.58
CA ASP A 96 -3.61 6.74 13.01
C ASP A 96 -3.23 8.22 13.21
N ALA A 97 -3.97 8.95 14.02
CA ALA A 97 -3.76 10.38 14.22
C ALA A 97 -2.37 10.72 14.76
N HIS A 98 -1.72 9.78 15.42
CA HIS A 98 -0.37 9.98 15.95
C HIS A 98 0.73 9.90 14.88
N VAL A 99 0.43 9.37 13.70
CA VAL A 99 1.39 9.35 12.59
C VAL A 99 1.40 10.72 11.95
N TRP A 100 2.54 11.41 12.03
CA TRP A 100 2.61 12.81 11.63
C TRP A 100 3.66 13.11 10.57
N ASP A 101 4.55 12.18 10.26
CA ASP A 101 5.63 12.42 9.31
C ASP A 101 5.89 11.17 8.49
N ILE A 102 5.27 11.10 7.32
CA ILE A 102 5.50 10.02 6.36
C ILE A 102 5.65 10.59 4.96
N ARG A 103 6.47 9.91 4.19
CA ARG A 103 6.57 10.14 2.75
C ARG A 103 6.02 8.92 2.04
N THR A 104 5.23 9.13 1.01
CA THR A 104 4.68 8.03 0.22
C THR A 104 5.00 8.22 -1.25
N THR A 105 5.31 7.12 -1.91
CA THR A 105 5.66 7.08 -3.34
C THR A 105 4.94 5.91 -3.98
N LYS A 106 4.55 6.06 -5.21
CA LYS A 106 3.84 5.03 -5.96
C LYS A 106 4.55 4.82 -7.28
N ILE A 107 5.02 3.60 -7.53
CA ILE A 107 5.77 3.26 -8.75
C ILE A 107 5.24 1.97 -9.37
N TRP A 108 5.60 1.75 -10.62
CA TRP A 108 5.31 0.50 -11.33
C TRP A 108 6.34 -0.58 -11.00
N GLY A 109 5.90 -1.83 -10.93
CA GLY A 109 6.80 -2.96 -10.76
C GLY A 109 6.21 -4.23 -11.38
N GLU A 110 7.00 -5.28 -11.43
CA GLU A 110 6.56 -6.58 -11.95
C GLU A 110 5.50 -7.21 -11.05
N VAL A 111 5.71 -7.12 -9.75
CA VAL A 111 4.79 -7.67 -8.75
C VAL A 111 4.45 -6.58 -7.73
N GLY A 112 3.28 -6.70 -7.13
CA GLY A 112 2.88 -5.77 -6.09
C GLY A 112 3.74 -5.93 -4.85
N ARG A 113 4.17 -4.81 -4.27
CA ARG A 113 4.96 -4.79 -3.05
C ARG A 113 4.70 -3.54 -2.24
N ILE A 114 4.98 -3.63 -0.96
CA ILE A 114 5.04 -2.46 -0.09
C ILE A 114 6.43 -2.44 0.53
N ILE A 115 7.14 -1.34 0.32
CA ILE A 115 8.49 -1.17 0.84
C ILE A 115 8.44 -0.10 1.91
N ILE A 116 8.91 -0.43 3.10
CA ILE A 116 8.90 0.50 4.24
C ILE A 116 10.34 0.75 4.66
N GLU A 117 10.76 2.01 4.51
CA GLU A 117 12.08 2.46 4.90
C GLU A 117 11.93 3.46 6.03
N GLY A 118 12.72 3.29 7.09
CA GLY A 118 12.61 4.15 8.23
C GLY A 118 13.96 4.43 8.85
N MET A 119 13.97 5.39 9.77
CA MET A 119 15.14 5.66 10.57
C MET A 119 15.34 4.50 11.54
N GLU A 120 16.60 4.11 11.72
CA GLU A 120 16.91 3.12 12.73
C GLU A 120 16.58 3.69 14.10
N SER A 121 15.95 2.87 14.89
CA SER A 121 15.72 3.18 16.27
C SER A 121 17.04 3.04 17.01
N ASN A 122 17.45 4.09 17.67
CA ASN A 122 18.65 4.07 18.50
C ASN A 122 18.28 3.66 19.92
N GLU A 123 18.28 2.41 20.13
CA GLU A 123 18.04 1.89 21.46
C GLU A 123 19.33 1.68 22.19
#